data_68dd5e40a70f3508f1f73016d5322287
#
_entry.id   68dd5e40a70f3508f1f73016d5322287
#
_cell.length_a   1.000
_cell.length_b   1.000
_cell.length_c   1.000
_cell.angle_alpha   90.00
_cell.angle_beta   90.00
_cell.angle_gamma   90.00
#
_symmetry.space_group_name_H-M   'P 1'
#
loop_
_entity.id
_entity.type
_entity.pdbx_description
1 polymer ?
#
loop_
_entity_poly.entity_id
_entity_poly.type
_entity_poly.pdbx_seq_one_letter_code
_entity_poly.pdbx_strand_id
1 'polypeptide(L)'
;MRDLRPIARLTNVERQPIGLGASALAAISWGFTGVFAVLALAPGLVLTFYRLWLTAALFVVVLYASGRRLTWTAMRASWLGGVFLAADIALFISAVKLTSVVDVTVIVAMQPALVLIAARQLFGERMGRWGVFWILLAVAGVAVAVLGPGVNSRHELVGDLMAVGALLSWSAYWLVSKHARVLHNAMEYTTGVAIAAAVAVTPVVLVSNESLARVRTGDWLWISLLVLVPGAGNLVMNWAHRYVDASVSSAINCLNPLVAAVAAWVILGQPLTLVQDGGILVGLTAISVVAAQHREPLEPLPL
;
A
#
# COMPACT_ATOMS: atom_id res chain seq x y z
N MET A 1 44.93 -15.47 -8.34
CA MET A 1 44.41 -14.08 -8.41
C MET A 1 43.17 -14.11 -9.28
N ARG A 2 41.96 -14.20 -8.72
CA ARG A 2 40.69 -14.11 -9.43
C ARG A 2 40.19 -12.69 -9.28
N ASP A 3 40.13 -11.98 -10.39
CA ASP A 3 39.51 -10.65 -10.50
C ASP A 3 38.03 -10.74 -10.10
N LEU A 4 37.73 -10.37 -8.87
CA LEU A 4 36.39 -10.01 -8.46
C LEU A 4 36.12 -8.61 -9.03
N ARG A 5 35.56 -8.55 -10.25
CA ARG A 5 35.01 -7.30 -10.80
C ARG A 5 34.02 -6.74 -9.78
N PRO A 6 34.16 -5.47 -9.37
CA PRO A 6 33.18 -4.87 -8.47
C PRO A 6 31.84 -4.87 -9.20
N ILE A 7 30.82 -5.44 -8.55
CA ILE A 7 29.43 -5.29 -8.99
C ILE A 7 29.19 -3.77 -9.04
N ALA A 8 29.10 -3.22 -10.24
CA ALA A 8 28.89 -1.81 -10.48
C ALA A 8 27.69 -1.35 -9.63
N ARG A 9 27.93 -0.48 -8.65
CA ARG A 9 26.88 0.15 -7.88
C ARG A 9 26.16 1.09 -8.84
N LEU A 10 24.99 0.66 -9.32
CA LEU A 10 24.11 1.50 -10.11
C LEU A 10 23.90 2.82 -9.35
N THR A 11 24.00 3.93 -10.04
CA THR A 11 23.71 5.25 -9.49
C THR A 11 22.22 5.35 -9.13
N ASN A 12 21.82 6.32 -8.30
CA ASN A 12 20.41 6.52 -7.95
C ASN A 12 19.55 6.80 -9.20
N VAL A 13 20.10 7.45 -10.20
CA VAL A 13 19.47 7.75 -11.49
C VAL A 13 19.16 6.47 -12.27
N GLU A 14 20.11 5.53 -12.35
CA GLU A 14 19.90 4.25 -13.03
C GLU A 14 18.88 3.34 -12.32
N ARG A 15 18.64 3.54 -11.02
CA ARG A 15 17.67 2.78 -10.22
C ARG A 15 16.28 3.37 -10.20
N GLN A 16 16.09 4.61 -10.61
CA GLN A 16 14.77 5.24 -10.61
C GLN A 16 13.72 4.50 -11.45
N PRO A 17 14.01 4.05 -12.71
CA PRO A 17 13.05 3.26 -13.48
C PRO A 17 12.68 1.95 -12.80
N ILE A 18 13.65 1.32 -12.11
CA ILE A 18 13.41 0.08 -11.35
C ILE A 18 12.53 0.39 -10.14
N GLY A 19 12.75 1.54 -9.48
CA GLY A 19 11.92 2.02 -8.36
C GLY A 19 10.47 2.27 -8.79
N LEU A 20 10.25 2.87 -9.96
CA LEU A 20 8.91 3.07 -10.52
C LEU A 20 8.21 1.74 -10.80
N GLY A 21 8.93 0.79 -11.44
CA GLY A 21 8.42 -0.56 -11.67
C GLY A 21 8.08 -1.32 -10.38
N ALA A 22 8.93 -1.18 -9.35
CA ALA A 22 8.70 -1.76 -8.03
C ALA A 22 7.47 -1.13 -7.36
N SER A 23 7.28 0.19 -7.47
CA SER A 23 6.07 0.86 -6.96
C SER A 23 4.81 0.34 -7.65
N ALA A 24 4.85 0.15 -8.97
CA ALA A 24 3.74 -0.42 -9.73
C ALA A 24 3.43 -1.86 -9.30
N LEU A 25 4.47 -2.71 -9.15
CA LEU A 25 4.32 -4.09 -8.69
C LEU A 25 3.68 -4.14 -7.29
N ALA A 26 4.11 -3.28 -6.37
CA ALA A 26 3.53 -3.16 -5.04
C ALA A 26 2.05 -2.75 -5.10
N ALA A 27 1.72 -1.74 -5.90
CA ALA A 27 0.35 -1.27 -6.08
C ALA A 27 -0.57 -2.38 -6.66
N ILE A 28 -0.08 -3.13 -7.64
CA ILE A 28 -0.78 -4.29 -8.21
C ILE A 28 -1.03 -5.35 -7.12
N SER A 29 0.00 -5.67 -6.33
CA SER A 29 -0.13 -6.68 -5.26
C SER A 29 -1.17 -6.29 -4.22
N TRP A 30 -1.25 -5.01 -3.86
CA TRP A 30 -2.25 -4.50 -2.91
C TRP A 30 -3.67 -4.48 -3.46
N GLY A 31 -3.85 -4.38 -4.78
CA GLY A 31 -5.15 -4.44 -5.44
C GLY A 31 -5.94 -5.72 -5.13
N PHE A 32 -5.25 -6.82 -4.81
CA PHE A 32 -5.90 -8.07 -4.41
C PHE A 32 -6.37 -8.10 -2.95
N THR A 33 -5.98 -7.13 -2.12
CA THR A 33 -6.29 -7.13 -0.68
C THR A 33 -7.78 -7.22 -0.39
N GLY A 34 -8.58 -6.39 -1.05
CA GLY A 34 -10.05 -6.35 -0.85
C GLY A 34 -10.71 -7.67 -1.23
N VAL A 35 -10.34 -8.24 -2.37
CA VAL A 35 -10.87 -9.52 -2.86
C VAL A 35 -10.54 -10.67 -1.90
N PHE A 36 -9.29 -10.79 -1.48
CA PHE A 36 -8.89 -11.82 -0.52
C PHE A 36 -9.56 -11.63 0.85
N ALA A 37 -9.74 -10.38 1.30
CA ALA A 37 -10.42 -10.09 2.55
C ALA A 37 -11.92 -10.45 2.50
N VAL A 38 -12.59 -10.24 1.37
CA VAL A 38 -14.00 -10.61 1.18
C VAL A 38 -14.19 -12.11 1.12
N LEU A 39 -13.28 -12.84 0.45
CA LEU A 39 -13.34 -14.30 0.32
C LEU A 39 -13.04 -15.04 1.63
N ALA A 40 -12.26 -14.45 2.53
CA ALA A 40 -12.10 -14.95 3.89
C ALA A 40 -13.39 -14.71 4.70
N LEU A 41 -13.88 -15.74 5.37
CA LEU A 41 -15.10 -15.67 6.21
C LEU A 41 -14.81 -15.18 7.63
N ALA A 42 -13.54 -15.14 8.04
CA ALA A 42 -13.11 -14.64 9.34
C ALA A 42 -13.49 -13.17 9.55
N PRO A 43 -13.78 -12.73 10.79
CA PRO A 43 -14.02 -11.33 11.13
C PRO A 43 -12.85 -10.43 10.76
N GLY A 44 -13.10 -9.14 10.49
CA GLY A 44 -12.11 -8.21 9.95
C GLY A 44 -10.88 -8.02 10.83
N LEU A 45 -11.07 -7.82 12.14
CA LEU A 45 -9.95 -7.66 13.09
C LEU A 45 -9.18 -8.97 13.29
N VAL A 46 -9.85 -10.12 13.31
CA VAL A 46 -9.20 -11.44 13.41
C VAL A 46 -8.32 -11.69 12.17
N LEU A 47 -8.83 -11.36 10.98
CA LEU A 47 -8.10 -11.48 9.73
C LEU A 47 -6.87 -10.57 9.73
N THR A 48 -7.03 -9.33 10.20
CA THR A 48 -5.93 -8.36 10.37
C THR A 48 -4.87 -8.88 11.33
N PHE A 49 -5.27 -9.43 12.48
CA PHE A 49 -4.36 -9.98 13.48
C PHE A 49 -3.46 -11.08 12.89
N TYR A 50 -4.06 -12.10 12.29
CA TYR A 50 -3.29 -13.21 11.72
C TYR A 50 -2.42 -12.74 10.54
N ARG A 51 -2.94 -11.87 9.67
CA ARG A 51 -2.17 -11.29 8.58
C ARG A 51 -0.92 -10.57 9.08
N LEU A 52 -1.04 -9.72 10.09
CA LEU A 52 0.09 -8.91 10.60
C LEU A 52 1.11 -9.78 11.34
N TRP A 53 0.68 -10.71 12.19
CA TRP A 53 1.60 -11.60 12.91
C TRP A 53 2.34 -12.55 11.97
N LEU A 54 1.66 -13.13 11.00
CA LEU A 54 2.31 -14.00 10.00
C LEU A 54 3.25 -13.22 9.08
N THR A 55 2.87 -11.99 8.70
CA THR A 55 3.77 -11.10 7.92
C THR A 55 5.00 -10.75 8.74
N ALA A 56 4.85 -10.42 10.03
CA ALA A 56 5.98 -10.14 10.92
C ALA A 56 6.89 -11.37 11.07
N ALA A 57 6.32 -12.55 11.30
CA ALA A 57 7.08 -13.80 11.39
C ALA A 57 7.85 -14.09 10.09
N LEU A 58 7.19 -13.97 8.94
CA LEU A 58 7.81 -14.16 7.63
C LEU A 58 8.99 -13.20 7.42
N PHE A 59 8.80 -11.90 7.70
CA PHE A 59 9.84 -10.91 7.50
C PHE A 59 11.00 -11.07 8.47
N VAL A 60 10.76 -11.49 9.71
CA VAL A 60 11.81 -11.86 10.66
C VAL A 60 12.63 -13.03 10.10
N VAL A 61 11.99 -14.10 9.65
CA VAL A 61 12.68 -15.25 9.05
C VAL A 61 13.52 -14.83 7.85
N VAL A 62 12.95 -14.06 6.91
CA VAL A 62 13.67 -13.59 5.72
C VAL A 62 14.81 -12.64 6.07
N LEU A 63 14.64 -11.76 7.07
CA LEU A 63 15.70 -10.86 7.55
C LEU A 63 16.91 -11.66 8.06
N TYR A 64 16.68 -12.60 8.98
CA TYR A 64 17.77 -13.40 9.55
C TYR A 64 18.37 -14.37 8.53
N ALA A 65 17.57 -14.99 7.67
CA ALA A 65 18.05 -15.84 6.58
C ALA A 65 18.94 -15.07 5.59
N SER A 66 18.72 -13.76 5.42
CA SER A 66 19.59 -12.89 4.61
C SER A 66 20.85 -12.41 5.33
N GLY A 67 21.15 -12.94 6.51
CA GLY A 67 22.33 -12.59 7.32
C GLY A 67 22.25 -11.21 7.98
N ARG A 68 21.07 -10.58 7.98
CA ARG A 68 20.84 -9.26 8.59
C ARG A 68 20.24 -9.39 9.98
N ARG A 69 20.31 -8.31 10.75
CA ARG A 69 19.75 -8.24 12.10
C ARG A 69 18.91 -6.98 12.24
N LEU A 70 17.82 -7.09 12.96
CA LEU A 70 17.01 -5.93 13.31
C LEU A 70 17.76 -5.12 14.38
N THR A 71 18.13 -3.90 14.04
CA THR A 71 18.78 -2.98 14.97
C THR A 71 17.74 -2.25 15.82
N TRP A 72 18.11 -1.85 17.04
CA TRP A 72 17.23 -1.06 17.91
C TRP A 72 16.83 0.28 17.28
N THR A 73 17.76 0.91 16.56
CA THR A 73 17.51 2.16 15.83
C THR A 73 16.48 1.98 14.73
N ALA A 74 16.57 0.91 13.93
CA ALA A 74 15.58 0.57 12.92
C ALA A 74 14.22 0.27 13.56
N MET A 75 14.17 -0.48 14.65
CA MET A 75 12.93 -0.79 15.37
C MET A 75 12.23 0.48 15.89
N ARG A 76 12.98 1.40 16.52
CA ARG A 76 12.43 2.69 16.97
C ARG A 76 11.91 3.55 15.81
N ALA A 77 12.64 3.60 14.69
CA ALA A 77 12.20 4.32 13.50
C ALA A 77 10.94 3.71 12.86
N SER A 78 10.75 2.39 13.02
CA SER A 78 9.63 1.65 12.44
C SER A 78 8.34 1.73 13.26
N TRP A 79 8.43 2.08 14.54
CA TRP A 79 7.29 2.00 15.47
C TRP A 79 6.08 2.81 15.00
N LEU A 80 6.29 4.08 14.68
CA LEU A 80 5.21 4.95 14.24
C LEU A 80 4.61 4.48 12.91
N GLY A 81 5.46 4.05 11.96
CA GLY A 81 5.01 3.45 10.71
C GLY A 81 4.18 2.18 10.94
N GLY A 82 4.58 1.34 11.92
CA GLY A 82 3.84 0.14 12.29
C GLY A 82 2.47 0.42 12.88
N VAL A 83 2.36 1.42 13.76
CA VAL A 83 1.07 1.83 14.33
C VAL A 83 0.12 2.30 13.23
N PHE A 84 0.59 3.16 12.32
CA PHE A 84 -0.22 3.64 11.21
C PHE A 84 -0.60 2.52 10.23
N LEU A 85 0.31 1.59 9.95
CA LEU A 85 0.00 0.43 9.11
C LEU A 85 -1.03 -0.50 9.77
N ALA A 86 -0.95 -0.71 11.08
CA ALA A 86 -1.93 -1.50 11.83
C ALA A 86 -3.32 -0.85 11.78
N ALA A 87 -3.38 0.46 12.02
CA ALA A 87 -4.63 1.22 11.95
C ALA A 87 -5.24 1.18 10.55
N ASP A 88 -4.43 1.40 9.51
CA ASP A 88 -4.87 1.32 8.12
C ASP A 88 -5.48 -0.05 7.81
N ILE A 89 -4.72 -1.13 8.04
CA ILE A 89 -5.16 -2.49 7.68
C ILE A 89 -6.39 -2.90 8.48
N ALA A 90 -6.44 -2.58 9.78
CA ALA A 90 -7.57 -2.90 10.63
C ALA A 90 -8.84 -2.16 10.19
N LEU A 91 -8.72 -0.87 9.92
CA LEU A 91 -9.82 -0.04 9.46
C LEU A 91 -10.28 -0.41 8.05
N PHE A 92 -9.34 -0.65 7.12
CA PHE A 92 -9.66 -1.05 5.74
C PHE A 92 -10.39 -2.40 5.70
N ILE A 93 -9.84 -3.44 6.33
CA ILE A 93 -10.45 -4.77 6.33
C ILE A 93 -11.80 -4.76 7.04
N SER A 94 -11.95 -4.01 8.13
CA SER A 94 -13.24 -3.86 8.82
C SER A 94 -14.24 -3.07 7.95
N ALA A 95 -13.80 -2.01 7.30
CA ALA A 95 -14.64 -1.21 6.40
C ALA A 95 -15.23 -2.05 5.26
N VAL A 96 -14.42 -2.84 4.53
CA VAL A 96 -14.90 -3.68 3.41
C VAL A 96 -15.85 -4.81 3.86
N LYS A 97 -15.95 -5.08 5.15
CA LYS A 97 -16.92 -6.01 5.74
C LYS A 97 -18.24 -5.32 6.12
N LEU A 98 -18.23 -4.01 6.32
CA LEU A 98 -19.38 -3.21 6.79
C LEU A 98 -20.03 -2.41 5.66
N THR A 99 -19.23 -1.93 4.69
CA THR A 99 -19.74 -1.19 3.53
C THR A 99 -19.27 -1.85 2.23
N SER A 100 -19.55 -1.23 1.07
CA SER A 100 -19.10 -1.80 -0.20
C SER A 100 -17.57 -1.69 -0.36
N VAL A 101 -16.95 -2.71 -0.98
CA VAL A 101 -15.52 -2.66 -1.36
C VAL A 101 -15.25 -1.42 -2.23
N VAL A 102 -16.24 -1.05 -3.03
CA VAL A 102 -16.21 0.10 -3.93
C VAL A 102 -16.03 1.40 -3.15
N ASP A 103 -16.91 1.67 -2.16
CA ASP A 103 -16.88 2.92 -1.38
C ASP A 103 -15.55 3.06 -0.63
N VAL A 104 -15.10 1.99 0.02
CA VAL A 104 -13.80 1.96 0.71
C VAL A 104 -12.66 2.28 -0.25
N THR A 105 -12.70 1.69 -1.44
CA THR A 105 -11.63 1.84 -2.44
C THR A 105 -11.60 3.27 -3.02
N VAL A 106 -12.77 3.89 -3.25
CA VAL A 106 -12.86 5.30 -3.69
C VAL A 106 -12.30 6.24 -2.64
N ILE A 107 -12.70 6.03 -1.37
CA ILE A 107 -12.22 6.89 -0.28
C ILE A 107 -10.69 6.79 -0.18
N VAL A 108 -10.14 5.57 -0.16
CA VAL A 108 -8.69 5.36 -0.06
C VAL A 108 -7.94 5.84 -1.32
N ALA A 109 -8.57 5.84 -2.49
CA ALA A 109 -7.99 6.37 -3.73
C ALA A 109 -7.72 7.88 -3.69
N MET A 110 -8.27 8.61 -2.70
CA MET A 110 -7.92 10.02 -2.45
C MET A 110 -6.50 10.21 -1.87
N GLN A 111 -5.81 9.14 -1.48
CA GLN A 111 -4.48 9.19 -0.88
C GLN A 111 -3.45 10.04 -1.64
N PRO A 112 -3.32 9.98 -2.98
CA PRO A 112 -2.32 10.77 -3.69
C PRO A 112 -2.50 12.27 -3.51
N ALA A 113 -3.74 12.75 -3.39
CA ALA A 113 -4.01 14.15 -3.13
C ALA A 113 -3.53 14.59 -1.74
N LEU A 114 -3.77 13.76 -0.71
CA LEU A 114 -3.27 14.02 0.64
C LEU A 114 -1.75 13.98 0.71
N VAL A 115 -1.15 12.95 0.11
CA VAL A 115 0.32 12.80 0.07
C VAL A 115 0.97 13.94 -0.67
N LEU A 116 0.41 14.42 -1.79
CA LEU A 116 0.93 15.57 -2.55
C LEU A 116 1.00 16.84 -1.69
N ILE A 117 -0.07 17.14 -0.94
CA ILE A 117 -0.13 18.30 -0.06
C ILE A 117 0.91 18.18 1.07
N ALA A 118 0.94 17.02 1.73
CA ALA A 118 1.83 16.78 2.86
C ALA A 118 3.31 16.66 2.42
N ALA A 119 3.63 16.01 1.31
CA ALA A 119 4.99 15.85 0.82
C ALA A 119 5.62 17.20 0.42
N ARG A 120 4.82 18.12 -0.12
CA ARG A 120 5.27 19.49 -0.38
C ARG A 120 5.71 20.21 0.89
N GLN A 121 4.96 20.04 1.98
CA GLN A 121 5.24 20.71 3.26
C GLN A 121 6.39 20.04 4.04
N LEU A 122 6.44 18.68 4.03
CA LEU A 122 7.37 17.91 4.85
C LEU A 122 8.72 17.67 4.18
N PHE A 123 8.73 17.48 2.87
CA PHE A 123 9.95 17.10 2.12
C PHE A 123 10.41 18.18 1.11
N GLY A 124 9.64 19.26 0.99
CA GLY A 124 9.95 20.29 -0.02
C GLY A 124 9.78 19.82 -1.46
N GLU A 125 9.06 18.70 -1.68
CA GLU A 125 8.80 18.16 -3.02
C GLU A 125 8.06 19.21 -3.86
N ARG A 126 8.60 19.53 -5.02
CA ARG A 126 7.99 20.49 -5.94
C ARG A 126 7.49 19.75 -7.17
N MET A 127 6.20 19.68 -7.30
CA MET A 127 5.55 19.17 -8.50
C MET A 127 5.02 20.34 -9.34
N GLY A 128 5.34 20.32 -10.62
CA GLY A 128 4.82 21.30 -11.56
C GLY A 128 3.30 21.19 -11.70
N ARG A 129 2.63 22.27 -12.14
CA ARG A 129 1.17 22.32 -12.32
C ARG A 129 0.62 21.17 -13.17
N TRP A 130 1.37 20.71 -14.13
CA TRP A 130 1.00 19.56 -14.98
C TRP A 130 1.05 18.23 -14.22
N GLY A 131 2.04 18.02 -13.34
CA GLY A 131 2.08 16.83 -12.47
C GLY A 131 0.89 16.79 -11.52
N VAL A 132 0.53 17.93 -10.92
CA VAL A 132 -0.68 18.04 -10.08
C VAL A 132 -1.94 17.71 -10.88
N PHE A 133 -2.07 18.27 -12.10
CA PHE A 133 -3.20 17.97 -12.98
C PHE A 133 -3.33 16.46 -13.27
N TRP A 134 -2.23 15.79 -13.60
CA TRP A 134 -2.26 14.36 -13.90
C TRP A 134 -2.57 13.49 -12.67
N ILE A 135 -2.10 13.88 -11.46
CA ILE A 135 -2.48 13.20 -10.22
C ILE A 135 -3.98 13.33 -9.96
N LEU A 136 -4.53 14.54 -10.10
CA LEU A 136 -5.96 14.75 -9.92
C LEU A 136 -6.80 14.01 -10.97
N LEU A 137 -6.31 13.94 -12.21
CA LEU A 137 -6.95 13.17 -13.27
C LEU A 137 -6.90 11.66 -12.98
N ALA A 138 -5.78 11.15 -12.42
CA ALA A 138 -5.68 9.75 -11.99
C ALA A 138 -6.70 9.44 -10.90
N VAL A 139 -6.82 10.31 -9.88
CA VAL A 139 -7.83 10.15 -8.81
C VAL A 139 -9.25 10.20 -9.37
N ALA A 140 -9.54 11.13 -10.30
CA ALA A 140 -10.85 11.22 -10.94
C ALA A 140 -11.16 9.99 -11.79
N GLY A 141 -10.19 9.47 -12.56
CA GLY A 141 -10.33 8.25 -13.35
C GLY A 141 -10.65 7.04 -12.46
N VAL A 142 -9.95 6.90 -11.32
CA VAL A 142 -10.24 5.86 -10.33
C VAL A 142 -11.64 6.03 -9.75
N ALA A 143 -12.03 7.25 -9.36
CA ALA A 143 -13.37 7.51 -8.85
C ALA A 143 -14.47 7.11 -9.87
N VAL A 144 -14.30 7.43 -11.15
CA VAL A 144 -15.21 7.01 -12.23
C VAL A 144 -15.21 5.48 -12.39
N ALA A 145 -14.04 4.83 -12.35
CA ALA A 145 -13.94 3.38 -12.48
C ALA A 145 -14.65 2.64 -11.33
N VAL A 146 -14.69 3.23 -10.16
CA VAL A 146 -15.23 2.58 -8.96
C VAL A 146 -16.69 2.98 -8.70
N LEU A 147 -17.09 4.24 -8.99
CA LEU A 147 -18.48 4.73 -8.80
C LEU A 147 -19.40 4.50 -10.01
N GLY A 148 -18.92 3.83 -11.06
CA GLY A 148 -19.70 3.59 -12.27
C GLY A 148 -21.05 2.92 -11.98
N PRO A 149 -22.09 3.16 -12.83
CA PRO A 149 -23.42 2.62 -12.62
C PRO A 149 -23.40 1.08 -12.60
N GLY A 150 -24.16 0.49 -11.69
CA GLY A 150 -24.30 -0.98 -11.55
C GLY A 150 -23.82 -1.54 -10.21
N VAL A 151 -23.26 -0.73 -9.32
CA VAL A 151 -22.85 -1.16 -7.98
C VAL A 151 -24.01 -0.93 -7.01
N ASN A 152 -24.57 -2.02 -6.49
CA ASN A 152 -25.47 -1.97 -5.34
C ASN A 152 -24.59 -1.72 -4.09
N SER A 153 -24.36 -0.45 -3.76
CA SER A 153 -23.60 -0.08 -2.58
C SER A 153 -24.50 -0.18 -1.34
N ARG A 154 -24.11 -1.03 -0.40
CA ARG A 154 -24.60 -0.92 0.98
C ARG A 154 -23.82 0.20 1.64
N HIS A 155 -24.44 1.36 1.76
CA HIS A 155 -23.83 2.48 2.48
C HIS A 155 -24.06 2.30 3.98
N GLU A 156 -23.03 1.91 4.70
CA GLU A 156 -23.02 1.95 6.15
C GLU A 156 -22.05 3.05 6.61
N LEU A 157 -22.57 4.10 7.21
CA LEU A 157 -21.81 5.27 7.66
C LEU A 157 -20.57 4.89 8.50
N VAL A 158 -20.68 3.86 9.32
CA VAL A 158 -19.56 3.38 10.14
C VAL A 158 -18.45 2.82 9.27
N GLY A 159 -18.78 2.04 8.22
CA GLY A 159 -17.80 1.54 7.26
C GLY A 159 -17.10 2.65 6.50
N ASP A 160 -17.85 3.66 6.08
CA ASP A 160 -17.29 4.81 5.35
C ASP A 160 -16.37 5.65 6.24
N LEU A 161 -16.74 5.87 7.50
CA LEU A 161 -15.87 6.53 8.50
C LEU A 161 -14.59 5.73 8.77
N MET A 162 -14.69 4.39 8.83
CA MET A 162 -13.51 3.53 8.93
C MET A 162 -12.62 3.65 7.68
N ALA A 163 -13.20 3.76 6.49
CA ALA A 163 -12.45 3.97 5.25
C ALA A 163 -11.69 5.31 5.24
N VAL A 164 -12.31 6.39 5.76
CA VAL A 164 -11.62 7.68 5.97
C VAL A 164 -10.47 7.52 6.97
N GLY A 165 -10.68 6.82 8.07
CA GLY A 165 -9.62 6.49 9.03
C GLY A 165 -8.47 5.70 8.40
N ALA A 166 -8.79 4.73 7.52
CA ALA A 166 -7.81 3.97 6.77
C ALA A 166 -7.02 4.88 5.81
N LEU A 167 -7.69 5.76 5.05
CA LEU A 167 -7.06 6.74 4.17
C LEU A 167 -6.04 7.63 4.91
N LEU A 168 -6.42 8.16 6.07
CA LEU A 168 -5.53 9.01 6.87
C LEU A 168 -4.34 8.21 7.42
N SER A 169 -4.59 7.02 7.95
CA SER A 169 -3.56 6.13 8.48
C SER A 169 -2.59 5.66 7.40
N TRP A 170 -3.11 5.28 6.23
CA TRP A 170 -2.31 4.89 5.08
C TRP A 170 -1.43 6.04 4.57
N SER A 171 -1.99 7.25 4.47
CA SER A 171 -1.24 8.44 4.06
C SER A 171 -0.13 8.78 5.07
N ALA A 172 -0.41 8.70 6.37
CA ALA A 172 0.58 8.90 7.42
C ALA A 172 1.69 7.83 7.38
N TYR A 173 1.32 6.55 7.23
CA TYR A 173 2.29 5.46 7.03
C TYR A 173 3.22 5.72 5.86
N TRP A 174 2.68 6.19 4.73
CA TRP A 174 3.44 6.48 3.52
C TRP A 174 4.52 7.55 3.75
N LEU A 175 4.14 8.67 4.37
CA LEU A 175 5.04 9.78 4.66
C LEU A 175 6.11 9.41 5.69
N VAL A 176 5.72 8.72 6.77
CA VAL A 176 6.66 8.24 7.80
C VAL A 176 7.64 7.24 7.19
N SER A 177 7.17 6.31 6.36
CA SER A 177 8.01 5.33 5.68
C SER A 177 8.99 6.00 4.72
N LYS A 178 8.56 6.98 3.93
CA LYS A 178 9.45 7.74 3.04
C LYS A 178 10.59 8.37 3.83
N HIS A 179 10.28 9.05 4.93
CA HIS A 179 11.30 9.68 5.79
C HIS A 179 12.28 8.65 6.36
N ALA A 180 11.79 7.58 6.95
CA ALA A 180 12.61 6.54 7.57
C ALA A 180 13.49 5.79 6.55
N ARG A 181 13.03 5.63 5.30
CA ARG A 181 13.72 4.90 4.25
C ARG A 181 14.97 5.62 3.70
N VAL A 182 15.13 6.89 3.97
CA VAL A 182 16.39 7.62 3.69
C VAL A 182 17.52 7.09 4.58
N LEU A 183 17.21 6.75 5.84
CA LEU A 183 18.20 6.43 6.88
C LEU A 183 18.39 4.92 7.08
N HIS A 184 17.38 4.10 6.80
CA HIS A 184 17.38 2.68 7.14
C HIS A 184 17.25 1.77 5.93
N ASN A 185 17.77 0.54 6.05
CA ASN A 185 17.60 -0.49 5.03
C ASN A 185 16.12 -0.91 4.92
N ALA A 186 15.64 -1.18 3.67
CA ALA A 186 14.25 -1.55 3.41
C ALA A 186 13.80 -2.74 4.24
N MET A 187 14.59 -3.80 4.24
CA MET A 187 14.24 -5.05 4.90
C MET A 187 14.16 -4.88 6.42
N GLU A 188 15.14 -4.20 7.03
CA GLU A 188 15.14 -3.94 8.47
C GLU A 188 13.96 -3.06 8.88
N TYR A 189 13.73 -1.97 8.16
CA TYR A 189 12.61 -1.07 8.41
C TYR A 189 11.27 -1.78 8.26
N THR A 190 11.04 -2.50 7.14
CA THR A 190 9.76 -3.18 6.88
C THR A 190 9.50 -4.30 7.90
N THR A 191 10.56 -5.02 8.33
CA THR A 191 10.45 -6.01 9.41
C THR A 191 10.05 -5.34 10.73
N GLY A 192 10.69 -4.23 11.08
CA GLY A 192 10.33 -3.46 12.26
C GLY A 192 8.90 -2.93 12.21
N VAL A 193 8.45 -2.41 11.06
CA VAL A 193 7.06 -1.99 10.82
C VAL A 193 6.09 -3.15 11.00
N ALA A 194 6.38 -4.33 10.45
CA ALA A 194 5.51 -5.48 10.57
C ALA A 194 5.37 -5.95 12.03
N ILE A 195 6.47 -5.99 12.79
CA ILE A 195 6.44 -6.32 14.21
C ILE A 195 5.64 -5.27 15.00
N ALA A 196 5.92 -3.98 14.79
CA ALA A 196 5.22 -2.91 15.47
C ALA A 196 3.72 -2.92 15.14
N ALA A 197 3.35 -3.21 13.89
CA ALA A 197 1.95 -3.34 13.49
C ALA A 197 1.26 -4.53 14.15
N ALA A 198 1.91 -5.69 14.20
CA ALA A 198 1.38 -6.88 14.88
C ALA A 198 1.18 -6.63 16.39
N VAL A 199 2.13 -5.96 17.03
CA VAL A 199 2.02 -5.58 18.44
C VAL A 199 0.91 -4.55 18.65
N ALA A 200 0.79 -3.55 17.78
CA ALA A 200 -0.20 -2.48 17.91
C ALA A 200 -1.65 -2.98 17.72
N VAL A 201 -1.89 -3.95 16.82
CA VAL A 201 -3.23 -4.50 16.62
C VAL A 201 -3.67 -5.45 17.73
N THR A 202 -2.71 -6.08 18.44
CA THR A 202 -3.03 -7.10 19.46
C THR A 202 -3.96 -6.61 20.54
N PRO A 203 -3.74 -5.48 21.25
CA PRO A 203 -4.67 -4.99 22.26
C PRO A 203 -6.05 -4.67 21.68
N VAL A 204 -6.11 -4.18 20.44
CA VAL A 204 -7.39 -3.87 19.77
C VAL A 204 -8.23 -5.13 19.62
N VAL A 205 -7.63 -6.22 19.15
CA VAL A 205 -8.32 -7.51 18.98
C VAL A 205 -8.71 -8.12 20.34
N LEU A 206 -7.84 -8.03 21.34
CA LEU A 206 -8.13 -8.59 22.69
C LEU A 206 -9.28 -7.88 23.41
N VAL A 207 -9.46 -6.58 23.15
CA VAL A 207 -10.58 -5.80 23.72
C VAL A 207 -11.85 -5.93 22.86
N SER A 208 -11.70 -6.30 21.58
CA SER A 208 -12.85 -6.55 20.72
C SER A 208 -13.59 -7.81 21.14
N ASN A 209 -14.90 -7.86 20.87
CA ASN A 209 -15.70 -9.06 21.11
C ASN A 209 -15.48 -10.14 20.03
N GLU A 210 -14.45 -10.02 19.20
CA GLU A 210 -14.12 -10.97 18.13
C GLU A 210 -13.22 -12.09 18.66
N SER A 211 -13.67 -13.32 18.63
CA SER A 211 -12.87 -14.47 19.05
C SER A 211 -11.86 -14.85 17.98
N LEU A 212 -10.58 -14.96 18.35
CA LEU A 212 -9.49 -15.46 17.49
C LEU A 212 -9.74 -16.89 16.97
N ALA A 213 -10.57 -17.67 17.65
CA ALA A 213 -10.93 -19.04 17.21
C ALA A 213 -11.92 -19.05 16.02
N ARG A 214 -12.46 -17.91 15.60
CA ARG A 214 -13.40 -17.82 14.45
C ARG A 214 -12.69 -17.85 13.09
N VAL A 215 -11.64 -18.64 12.95
CA VAL A 215 -10.95 -18.86 11.67
C VAL A 215 -11.26 -20.28 11.19
N ARG A 216 -11.85 -20.39 10.02
CA ARG A 216 -12.15 -21.69 9.38
C ARG A 216 -10.93 -22.20 8.63
N THR A 217 -10.87 -23.49 8.38
CA THR A 217 -9.74 -24.11 7.62
C THR A 217 -9.55 -23.42 6.26
N GLY A 218 -10.63 -23.06 5.56
CA GLY A 218 -10.55 -22.37 4.27
C GLY A 218 -10.02 -20.93 4.35
N ASP A 219 -10.14 -20.26 5.50
CA ASP A 219 -9.65 -18.87 5.66
C ASP A 219 -8.13 -18.80 5.65
N TRP A 220 -7.42 -19.89 6.02
CA TRP A 220 -5.97 -19.93 6.03
C TRP A 220 -5.34 -19.74 4.65
N LEU A 221 -6.02 -20.17 3.59
CA LEU A 221 -5.59 -19.88 2.21
C LEU A 221 -5.57 -18.37 1.97
N TRP A 222 -6.66 -17.68 2.30
CA TRP A 222 -6.80 -16.23 2.07
C TRP A 222 -5.88 -15.42 2.97
N ILE A 223 -5.70 -15.84 4.23
CA ILE A 223 -4.72 -15.25 5.15
C ILE A 223 -3.30 -15.40 4.56
N SER A 224 -2.95 -16.58 4.08
CA SER A 224 -1.64 -16.81 3.46
C SER A 224 -1.43 -15.96 2.22
N LEU A 225 -2.43 -15.83 1.36
CA LEU A 225 -2.38 -14.94 0.20
C LEU A 225 -2.26 -13.46 0.59
N LEU A 226 -2.96 -13.02 1.65
CA LEU A 226 -2.81 -11.67 2.20
C LEU A 226 -1.41 -11.40 2.77
N VAL A 227 -0.73 -12.41 3.28
CA VAL A 227 0.65 -12.32 3.77
C VAL A 227 1.64 -12.26 2.61
N LEU A 228 1.50 -13.18 1.65
CA LEU A 228 2.50 -13.36 0.59
C LEU A 228 2.39 -12.32 -0.53
N VAL A 229 1.18 -11.90 -0.90
CA VAL A 229 0.98 -10.97 -2.03
C VAL A 229 1.02 -9.51 -1.55
N PRO A 230 0.01 -8.96 -0.84
CA PRO A 230 0.10 -7.57 -0.40
C PRO A 230 1.14 -7.35 0.72
N GLY A 231 1.48 -8.37 1.52
CA GLY A 231 2.58 -8.28 2.49
C GLY A 231 3.92 -8.07 1.82
N ALA A 232 4.26 -8.83 0.76
CA ALA A 232 5.46 -8.59 -0.03
C ALA A 232 5.45 -7.21 -0.71
N GLY A 233 4.27 -6.71 -1.11
CA GLY A 233 4.10 -5.37 -1.65
C GLY A 233 4.65 -4.27 -0.72
N ASN A 234 4.48 -4.42 0.60
CA ASN A 234 5.04 -3.47 1.58
C ASN A 234 6.58 -3.44 1.54
N LEU A 235 7.23 -4.59 1.39
CA LEU A 235 8.68 -4.64 1.28
C LEU A 235 9.17 -4.01 -0.03
N VAL A 236 8.50 -4.32 -1.13
CA VAL A 236 8.83 -3.81 -2.47
C VAL A 236 8.65 -2.29 -2.52
N MET A 237 7.55 -1.76 -1.98
CA MET A 237 7.30 -0.32 -1.93
C MET A 237 8.29 0.39 -0.99
N ASN A 238 8.56 -0.16 0.19
CA ASN A 238 9.54 0.40 1.10
C ASN A 238 10.95 0.40 0.49
N TRP A 239 11.27 -0.54 -0.37
CA TRP A 239 12.50 -0.48 -1.14
C TRP A 239 12.45 0.64 -2.21
N ALA A 240 11.34 0.78 -2.92
CA ALA A 240 11.15 1.79 -3.97
C ALA A 240 11.19 3.22 -3.41
N HIS A 241 10.71 3.47 -2.20
CA HIS A 241 10.69 4.78 -1.54
C HIS A 241 12.08 5.43 -1.41
N ARG A 242 13.15 4.66 -1.54
CA ARG A 242 14.51 5.22 -1.56
C ARG A 242 14.83 5.92 -2.89
N TYR A 243 14.20 5.52 -3.98
CA TYR A 243 14.53 5.91 -5.35
C TYR A 243 13.45 6.72 -6.04
N VAL A 244 12.26 6.80 -5.46
CA VAL A 244 11.08 7.46 -6.03
C VAL A 244 10.48 8.41 -5.01
N ASP A 245 10.04 9.58 -5.47
CA ASP A 245 9.36 10.56 -4.63
C ASP A 245 8.03 10.03 -4.08
N ALA A 246 7.65 10.51 -2.89
CA ALA A 246 6.42 10.07 -2.23
C ALA A 246 5.18 10.42 -3.07
N SER A 247 5.17 11.60 -3.68
CA SER A 247 4.07 12.05 -4.55
C SER A 247 3.94 11.17 -5.80
N VAL A 248 5.07 10.77 -6.40
CA VAL A 248 5.09 9.92 -7.61
C VAL A 248 4.67 8.49 -7.27
N SER A 249 5.26 7.91 -6.21
CA SER A 249 4.92 6.55 -5.79
C SER A 249 3.47 6.45 -5.32
N SER A 250 2.90 7.51 -4.70
CA SER A 250 1.48 7.55 -4.33
C SER A 250 0.57 7.68 -5.56
N ALA A 251 0.99 8.44 -6.59
CA ALA A 251 0.25 8.47 -7.86
C ALA A 251 0.22 7.09 -8.54
N ILE A 252 1.36 6.38 -8.56
CA ILE A 252 1.42 5.01 -9.07
C ILE A 252 0.52 4.07 -8.26
N ASN A 253 0.33 4.34 -6.97
CA ASN A 253 -0.59 3.55 -6.14
C ASN A 253 -2.06 3.64 -6.58
N CYS A 254 -2.45 4.58 -7.44
CA CYS A 254 -3.76 4.57 -8.12
C CYS A 254 -3.97 3.31 -8.99
N LEU A 255 -2.93 2.52 -9.29
CA LEU A 255 -3.07 1.18 -9.87
C LEU A 255 -3.80 0.21 -8.94
N ASN A 256 -3.66 0.36 -7.62
CA ASN A 256 -4.29 -0.51 -6.63
C ASN A 256 -5.81 -0.63 -6.83
N PRO A 257 -6.62 0.46 -6.77
CA PRO A 257 -8.06 0.35 -6.98
C PRO A 257 -8.45 -0.11 -8.39
N LEU A 258 -7.64 0.19 -9.41
CA LEU A 258 -7.91 -0.29 -10.77
C LEU A 258 -7.73 -1.81 -10.85
N VAL A 259 -6.66 -2.34 -10.24
CA VAL A 259 -6.45 -3.79 -10.13
C VAL A 259 -7.53 -4.43 -9.27
N ALA A 260 -7.97 -3.78 -8.18
CA ALA A 260 -9.06 -4.27 -7.34
C ALA A 260 -10.36 -4.41 -8.12
N ALA A 261 -10.71 -3.45 -8.97
CA ALA A 261 -11.89 -3.52 -9.83
C ALA A 261 -11.82 -4.68 -10.82
N VAL A 262 -10.69 -4.84 -11.53
CA VAL A 262 -10.45 -5.96 -12.45
C VAL A 262 -10.46 -7.30 -11.72
N ALA A 263 -9.81 -7.39 -10.57
CA ALA A 263 -9.78 -8.61 -9.77
C ALA A 263 -11.18 -8.99 -9.24
N ALA A 264 -11.98 -8.01 -8.84
CA ALA A 264 -13.38 -8.23 -8.45
C ALA A 264 -14.21 -8.74 -9.63
N TRP A 265 -14.01 -8.19 -10.83
CA TRP A 265 -14.67 -8.69 -12.04
C TRP A 265 -14.30 -10.15 -12.33
N VAL A 266 -13.01 -10.47 -12.39
CA VAL A 266 -12.52 -11.80 -12.78
C VAL A 266 -12.79 -12.86 -11.71
N ILE A 267 -12.59 -12.52 -10.41
CA ILE A 267 -12.63 -13.49 -9.31
C ILE A 267 -14.02 -13.56 -8.67
N LEU A 268 -14.70 -12.41 -8.52
CA LEU A 268 -16.01 -12.34 -7.89
C LEU A 268 -17.16 -12.31 -8.90
N GLY A 269 -16.86 -12.30 -10.21
CA GLY A 269 -17.85 -12.25 -11.27
C GLY A 269 -18.63 -10.92 -11.36
N GLN A 270 -18.09 -9.84 -10.82
CA GLN A 270 -18.71 -8.51 -10.85
C GLN A 270 -18.44 -7.85 -12.22
N PRO A 271 -19.45 -7.67 -13.11
CA PRO A 271 -19.21 -7.13 -14.44
C PRO A 271 -18.80 -5.66 -14.36
N LEU A 272 -17.84 -5.26 -15.18
CA LEU A 272 -17.47 -3.86 -15.38
C LEU A 272 -18.43 -3.22 -16.39
N THR A 273 -18.76 -1.96 -16.17
CA THR A 273 -19.54 -1.16 -17.12
C THR A 273 -18.61 -0.36 -18.03
N LEU A 274 -19.09 0.08 -19.20
CA LEU A 274 -18.33 0.94 -20.11
C LEU A 274 -17.80 2.22 -19.44
N VAL A 275 -18.55 2.75 -18.46
CA VAL A 275 -18.12 3.92 -17.67
C VAL A 275 -16.91 3.59 -16.79
N GLN A 276 -16.93 2.41 -16.15
CA GLN A 276 -15.81 1.91 -15.35
C GLN A 276 -14.57 1.64 -16.21
N ASP A 277 -14.76 1.03 -17.40
CA ASP A 277 -13.67 0.83 -18.36
C ASP A 277 -13.04 2.15 -18.78
N GLY A 278 -13.85 3.17 -19.07
CA GLY A 278 -13.38 4.53 -19.35
C GLY A 278 -12.58 5.13 -18.20
N GLY A 279 -13.06 4.99 -16.97
CA GLY A 279 -12.36 5.42 -15.76
C GLY A 279 -11.00 4.73 -15.58
N ILE A 280 -10.94 3.42 -15.80
CA ILE A 280 -9.71 2.62 -15.76
C ILE A 280 -8.70 3.15 -16.80
N LEU A 281 -9.11 3.37 -18.03
CA LEU A 281 -8.25 3.87 -19.11
C LEU A 281 -7.69 5.27 -18.78
N VAL A 282 -8.54 6.18 -18.30
CA VAL A 282 -8.12 7.53 -17.88
C VAL A 282 -7.12 7.45 -16.73
N GLY A 283 -7.42 6.64 -15.70
CA GLY A 283 -6.53 6.44 -14.56
C GLY A 283 -5.15 5.90 -14.97
N LEU A 284 -5.12 4.82 -15.77
CA LEU A 284 -3.88 4.23 -16.28
C LEU A 284 -3.06 5.21 -17.13
N THR A 285 -3.71 5.98 -18.01
CA THR A 285 -3.05 6.98 -18.84
C THR A 285 -2.41 8.06 -17.96
N ALA A 286 -3.17 8.61 -17.02
CA ALA A 286 -2.69 9.63 -16.11
C ALA A 286 -1.50 9.16 -15.26
N ILE A 287 -1.56 7.94 -14.70
CA ILE A 287 -0.45 7.34 -13.94
C ILE A 287 0.80 7.17 -14.81
N SER A 288 0.61 6.69 -16.05
CA SER A 288 1.71 6.50 -17.01
C SER A 288 2.41 7.81 -17.33
N VAL A 289 1.66 8.90 -17.50
CA VAL A 289 2.22 10.24 -17.73
C VAL A 289 2.97 10.75 -16.49
N VAL A 290 2.41 10.60 -15.28
CA VAL A 290 3.12 10.99 -14.04
C VAL A 290 4.43 10.22 -13.91
N ALA A 291 4.43 8.92 -14.14
CA ALA A 291 5.62 8.09 -14.09
C ALA A 291 6.66 8.47 -15.17
N ALA A 292 6.20 8.85 -16.36
CA ALA A 292 7.08 9.27 -17.47
C ALA A 292 7.73 10.64 -17.22
N GLN A 293 6.99 11.61 -16.66
CA GLN A 293 7.52 12.94 -16.35
C GLN A 293 8.62 12.94 -15.28
N HIS A 294 8.67 11.91 -14.44
CA HIS A 294 9.65 11.79 -13.35
C HIS A 294 10.83 10.86 -13.67
N ARG A 295 11.06 10.55 -14.95
CA ARG A 295 12.25 9.84 -15.41
C ARG A 295 13.49 10.74 -15.56
N GLU A 296 13.35 12.05 -15.37
CA GLU A 296 14.48 12.96 -15.39
C GLU A 296 15.33 12.83 -14.13
N PRO A 297 16.68 12.95 -14.27
CA PRO A 297 17.58 12.75 -13.14
C PRO A 297 17.30 13.75 -12.02
N LEU A 298 17.13 13.26 -10.80
CA LEU A 298 17.25 14.11 -9.62
C LEU A 298 18.67 14.67 -9.60
N GLU A 299 18.82 15.99 -9.64
CA GLU A 299 20.13 16.61 -9.39
C GLU A 299 20.68 16.09 -8.06
N PRO A 300 21.97 15.68 -8.00
CA PRO A 300 22.55 15.22 -6.75
C PRO A 300 22.43 16.36 -5.73
N LEU A 301 21.86 16.04 -4.57
CA LEU A 301 21.85 16.96 -3.43
C LEU A 301 23.31 17.39 -3.16
N PRO A 302 23.62 18.68 -3.06
CA PRO A 302 24.94 19.13 -2.66
C PRO A 302 25.28 18.51 -1.30
N LEU A 303 26.48 17.93 -1.22
CA LEU A 303 27.04 17.28 -0.03
C LEU A 303 27.19 18.27 1.11
#